data_7179f27dfd943243ea7996dd9589a870
#
_entry.id   7179f27dfd943243ea7996dd9589a870
#
_cell.length_a   1.000
_cell.length_b   1.000
_cell.length_c   1.000
_cell.angle_alpha   90.00
_cell.angle_beta   90.00
_cell.angle_gamma   90.00
#
_symmetry.space_group_name_H-M   'P 1'
#
loop_
_entity.id
_entity.type
_entity.pdbx_description
1 polymer ?
#
loop_
_entity_poly.entity_id
_entity_poly.type
_entity_poly.pdbx_seq_one_letter_code
_entity_poly.pdbx_strand_id
1 'polypeptide(L)'
;MAKKKPQVALVYDFDGTLSPGNMQEFGFIQATGKTKDEFWEKNRKFAEGKDANGILTYMYLMLDEAKKNNISLTRESFQKFGKDVELFRGVKQWFSLVNEYGNSIGLDVKHYINSSGLKEMIEGTPIAQEFENIYA
;
A
#
# COMPACT_ATOMS: atom_id res chain seq x y z
N MET A 1 -25.01 -11.33 -30.47
CA MET A 1 -23.93 -11.29 -29.43
C MET A 1 -23.88 -9.91 -28.82
N ALA A 2 -23.93 -9.80 -27.49
CA ALA A 2 -23.74 -8.53 -26.85
C ALA A 2 -22.26 -8.06 -27.10
N LYS A 3 -22.07 -6.82 -27.59
CA LYS A 3 -20.76 -6.24 -27.79
C LYS A 3 -20.06 -6.16 -26.39
N LYS A 4 -18.86 -6.74 -26.27
CA LYS A 4 -18.06 -6.62 -25.06
C LYS A 4 -17.76 -5.13 -24.85
N LYS A 5 -18.03 -4.62 -23.64
CA LYS A 5 -17.73 -3.22 -23.31
C LYS A 5 -16.20 -2.99 -23.39
N PRO A 6 -15.77 -1.84 -23.92
CA PRO A 6 -14.36 -1.47 -23.82
C PRO A 6 -13.92 -1.43 -22.36
N GLN A 7 -12.73 -1.96 -22.09
CA GLN A 7 -12.16 -1.95 -20.75
C GLN A 7 -11.22 -0.76 -20.53
N VAL A 8 -11.32 -0.14 -19.37
CA VAL A 8 -10.44 0.93 -18.91
C VAL A 8 -9.74 0.47 -17.65
N ALA A 9 -8.42 0.47 -17.64
CA ALA A 9 -7.62 0.20 -16.45
C ALA A 9 -7.24 1.51 -15.78
N LEU A 10 -7.60 1.65 -14.49
CA LEU A 10 -7.10 2.71 -13.61
C LEU A 10 -6.04 2.11 -12.72
N VAL A 11 -4.83 2.63 -12.84
CA VAL A 11 -3.66 2.16 -12.08
C VAL A 11 -3.27 3.23 -11.07
N TYR A 12 -3.28 2.88 -9.79
CA TYR A 12 -3.01 3.80 -8.69
C TYR A 12 -1.66 3.50 -8.06
N ASP A 13 -0.95 4.56 -7.69
CA ASP A 13 -0.01 4.49 -6.59
C ASP A 13 -0.78 4.40 -5.26
N PHE A 14 -0.13 3.93 -4.20
CA PHE A 14 -0.81 3.74 -2.91
C PHE A 14 -0.41 4.81 -1.89
N ASP A 15 0.87 4.86 -1.51
CA ASP A 15 1.39 5.77 -0.50
C ASP A 15 1.36 7.23 -0.99
N GLY A 16 0.68 8.12 -0.26
CA GLY A 16 0.47 9.51 -0.66
C GLY A 16 -0.59 9.73 -1.74
N THR A 17 -1.21 8.66 -2.27
CA THR A 17 -2.26 8.70 -3.30
C THR A 17 -3.61 8.21 -2.77
N LEU A 18 -3.68 7.01 -2.24
CA LEU A 18 -4.87 6.45 -1.59
C LEU A 18 -4.79 6.55 -0.06
N SER A 19 -3.58 6.60 0.48
CA SER A 19 -3.26 6.78 1.89
C SER A 19 -2.48 8.09 2.10
N PRO A 20 -2.69 8.82 3.22
CA PRO A 20 -2.00 10.09 3.47
C PRO A 20 -0.52 9.96 3.84
N GLY A 21 -0.02 8.75 4.05
CA GLY A 21 1.38 8.48 4.40
C GLY A 21 1.86 7.17 3.80
N ASN A 22 3.05 6.73 4.20
CA ASN A 22 3.55 5.41 3.83
C ASN A 22 2.86 4.34 4.68
N MET A 23 2.48 3.22 4.09
CA MET A 23 1.70 2.17 4.78
C MET A 23 2.38 1.63 6.04
N GLN A 24 3.71 1.62 6.10
CA GLN A 24 4.47 1.17 7.26
C GLN A 24 4.29 2.07 8.49
N GLU A 25 3.80 3.30 8.29
CA GLU A 25 3.59 4.30 9.35
C GLU A 25 2.32 4.03 10.19
N PHE A 26 1.46 3.12 9.76
CA PHE A 26 0.16 2.85 10.38
C PHE A 26 0.12 1.53 11.17
N GLY A 27 1.16 1.23 11.90
CA GLY A 27 1.17 0.05 12.77
C GLY A 27 2.53 -0.60 12.90
N PHE A 28 3.21 -0.92 11.79
CA PHE A 28 4.49 -1.59 11.83
C PHE A 28 5.57 -0.75 12.57
N ILE A 29 5.75 0.50 12.17
CA ILE A 29 6.78 1.38 12.77
C ILE A 29 6.50 1.56 14.26
N GLN A 30 5.24 1.77 14.66
CA GLN A 30 4.87 1.90 16.07
C GLN A 30 5.16 0.62 16.87
N ALA A 31 4.96 -0.54 16.27
CA ALA A 31 5.28 -1.83 16.90
C ALA A 31 6.78 -1.99 17.19
N THR A 32 7.65 -1.27 16.46
CA THR A 32 9.10 -1.24 16.74
C THR A 32 9.49 -0.31 17.90
N GLY A 33 8.53 0.45 18.45
CA GLY A 33 8.79 1.47 19.47
C GLY A 33 9.39 2.76 18.92
N LYS A 34 9.48 2.92 17.60
CA LYS A 34 10.01 4.12 16.93
C LYS A 34 8.89 5.04 16.45
N THR A 35 9.22 6.32 16.33
CA THR A 35 8.41 7.25 15.55
C THR A 35 8.69 7.07 14.04
N LYS A 36 7.77 7.54 13.22
CA LYS A 36 7.97 7.54 11.76
C LYS A 36 9.22 8.32 11.35
N ASP A 37 9.46 9.48 11.99
CA ASP A 37 10.59 10.34 11.67
C ASP A 37 11.92 9.64 12.01
N GLU A 38 12.02 8.96 13.15
CA GLU A 38 13.20 8.16 13.52
C GLU A 38 13.46 7.02 12.54
N PHE A 39 12.41 6.33 12.10
CA PHE A 39 12.55 5.21 11.16
C PHE A 39 13.01 5.70 9.78
N TRP A 40 12.36 6.72 9.23
CA TRP A 40 12.69 7.23 7.90
C TRP A 40 14.04 7.96 7.88
N GLU A 41 14.40 8.68 8.94
CA GLU A 41 15.72 9.29 9.05
C GLU A 41 16.83 8.22 9.11
N LYS A 42 16.60 7.13 9.84
CA LYS A 42 17.51 5.98 9.85
C LYS A 42 17.65 5.36 8.48
N ASN A 43 16.52 5.20 7.76
CA ASN A 43 16.52 4.67 6.39
C ASN A 43 17.33 5.56 5.45
N ARG A 44 17.10 6.87 5.48
CA ARG A 44 17.81 7.84 4.65
C ARG A 44 19.33 7.77 4.89
N LYS A 45 19.76 7.84 6.14
CA LYS A 45 21.18 7.76 6.51
C LYS A 45 21.81 6.43 6.08
N PHE A 46 21.07 5.33 6.21
CA PHE A 46 21.56 4.01 5.82
C PHE A 46 21.70 3.90 4.29
N ALA A 47 20.73 4.39 3.56
CA ALA A 47 20.77 4.41 2.10
C ALA A 47 21.93 5.26 1.56
N GLU A 48 22.08 6.51 2.06
CA GLU A 48 23.17 7.41 1.68
C GLU A 48 24.55 6.83 2.02
N GLY A 49 24.71 6.28 3.23
CA GLY A 49 25.98 5.70 3.68
C GLY A 49 26.42 4.44 2.95
N LYS A 50 25.51 3.79 2.22
CA LYS A 50 25.74 2.56 1.43
C LYS A 50 25.61 2.77 -0.07
N ASP A 51 25.30 3.98 -0.52
CA ASP A 51 24.94 4.25 -1.90
C ASP A 51 23.87 3.27 -2.40
N ALA A 52 22.84 3.05 -1.58
CA ALA A 52 21.83 2.02 -1.78
C ALA A 52 20.44 2.62 -2.04
N ASN A 53 19.60 1.85 -2.74
CA ASN A 53 18.22 2.25 -3.01
C ASN A 53 17.39 2.28 -1.70
N GLY A 54 16.68 3.40 -1.47
CA GLY A 54 15.88 3.63 -0.26
C GLY A 54 14.77 2.62 -0.04
N ILE A 55 14.24 2.00 -1.09
CA ILE A 55 13.21 0.96 -1.00
C ILE A 55 13.83 -0.32 -0.42
N LEU A 56 14.95 -0.77 -0.96
CA LEU A 56 15.65 -1.96 -0.44
C LEU A 56 16.14 -1.75 0.99
N THR A 57 16.59 -0.53 1.32
CA THR A 57 17.07 -0.23 2.68
C THR A 57 15.94 -0.18 3.69
N TYR A 58 14.77 0.36 3.36
CA TYR A 58 13.65 0.31 4.32
C TYR A 58 13.17 -1.12 4.56
N MET A 59 13.12 -1.96 3.53
CA MET A 59 12.78 -3.39 3.69
C MET A 59 13.78 -4.09 4.61
N TYR A 60 15.07 -3.83 4.40
CA TYR A 60 16.11 -4.35 5.30
C TYR A 60 15.93 -3.86 6.75
N LEU A 61 15.65 -2.57 6.94
CA LEU A 61 15.42 -2.01 8.28
C LEU A 61 14.16 -2.60 8.93
N MET A 62 13.11 -2.87 8.17
CA MET A 62 11.93 -3.57 8.69
C MET A 62 12.29 -4.95 9.23
N LEU A 63 13.11 -5.72 8.50
CA LEU A 63 13.59 -7.03 8.95
C LEU A 63 14.42 -6.92 10.23
N ASP A 64 15.36 -5.98 10.26
CA ASP A 64 16.26 -5.75 11.43
C ASP A 64 15.47 -5.32 12.68
N GLU A 65 14.57 -4.35 12.52
CA GLU A 65 13.73 -3.86 13.62
C GLU A 65 12.72 -4.91 14.10
N ALA A 66 12.13 -5.68 13.18
CA ALA A 66 11.21 -6.76 13.55
C ALA A 66 11.92 -7.83 14.37
N LYS A 67 13.14 -8.22 13.97
CA LYS A 67 13.97 -9.17 14.72
C LYS A 67 14.31 -8.67 16.12
N LYS A 68 14.68 -7.40 16.27
CA LYS A 68 15.00 -6.78 17.56
C LYS A 68 13.81 -6.69 18.50
N ASN A 69 12.61 -6.52 17.96
CA ASN A 69 11.39 -6.29 18.72
C ASN A 69 10.45 -7.52 18.75
N ASN A 70 10.91 -8.69 18.27
CA ASN A 70 10.12 -9.92 18.20
C ASN A 70 8.80 -9.76 17.44
N ILE A 71 8.79 -8.95 16.37
CA ILE A 71 7.63 -8.76 15.52
C ILE A 71 7.59 -9.89 14.48
N SER A 72 6.45 -10.53 14.34
CA SER A 72 6.25 -11.56 13.31
C SER A 72 6.24 -10.94 11.91
N LEU A 73 6.97 -11.58 10.99
CA LEU A 73 7.07 -11.17 9.59
C LEU A 73 6.41 -12.21 8.67
N THR A 74 5.21 -12.65 9.04
CA THR A 74 4.39 -13.50 8.17
C THR A 74 3.46 -12.65 7.29
N ARG A 75 2.93 -13.26 6.23
CA ARG A 75 1.91 -12.63 5.39
C ARG A 75 0.73 -12.13 6.23
N GLU A 76 0.26 -12.95 7.14
CA GLU A 76 -0.87 -12.64 8.02
C GLU A 76 -0.59 -11.46 8.94
N SER A 77 0.65 -11.35 9.46
CA SER A 77 1.03 -10.21 10.30
C SER A 77 1.08 -8.91 9.51
N PHE A 78 1.57 -8.92 8.28
CA PHE A 78 1.55 -7.75 7.41
C PHE A 78 0.13 -7.35 7.00
N GLN A 79 -0.73 -8.30 6.66
CA GLN A 79 -2.15 -8.03 6.40
C GLN A 79 -2.85 -7.44 7.63
N LYS A 80 -2.45 -7.87 8.84
CA LYS A 80 -2.97 -7.32 10.09
C LYS A 80 -2.57 -5.85 10.27
N PHE A 81 -1.31 -5.48 10.00
CA PHE A 81 -0.89 -4.09 9.96
C PHE A 81 -1.63 -3.28 8.88
N GLY A 82 -1.95 -3.89 7.75
CA GLY A 82 -2.72 -3.26 6.69
C GLY A 82 -4.11 -2.76 7.13
N LYS A 83 -4.71 -3.38 8.15
CA LYS A 83 -6.01 -2.95 8.70
C LYS A 83 -5.97 -1.57 9.34
N ASP A 84 -4.81 -1.16 9.84
CA ASP A 84 -4.59 0.11 10.52
C ASP A 84 -4.22 1.24 9.54
N VAL A 85 -4.01 0.94 8.27
CA VAL A 85 -3.66 1.92 7.25
C VAL A 85 -4.81 2.90 7.03
N GLU A 86 -4.53 4.17 7.23
CA GLU A 86 -5.49 5.24 6.96
C GLU A 86 -5.63 5.47 5.45
N LEU A 87 -6.84 5.79 5.03
CA LEU A 87 -7.15 6.15 3.65
C LEU A 87 -7.62 7.61 3.60
N PHE A 88 -7.30 8.31 2.52
CA PHE A 88 -7.86 9.62 2.28
C PHE A 88 -9.39 9.59 2.28
N ARG A 89 -9.99 10.69 2.70
CA ARG A 89 -11.45 10.85 2.67
C ARG A 89 -11.98 10.64 1.25
N GLY A 90 -13.00 9.80 1.13
CA GLY A 90 -13.67 9.50 -0.15
C GLY A 90 -13.11 8.30 -0.90
N VAL A 91 -11.91 7.79 -0.55
CA VAL A 91 -11.31 6.64 -1.24
C VAL A 91 -12.20 5.40 -1.20
N LYS A 92 -12.84 5.11 -0.07
CA LYS A 92 -13.71 3.94 0.06
C LYS A 92 -14.93 3.97 -0.88
N GLN A 93 -15.43 5.16 -1.20
CA GLN A 93 -16.57 5.36 -2.09
C GLN A 93 -16.17 5.54 -3.57
N TRP A 94 -14.91 5.87 -3.82
CA TRP A 94 -14.39 6.19 -5.14
C TRP A 94 -14.63 5.06 -6.16
N PHE A 95 -14.33 3.84 -5.80
CA PHE A 95 -14.38 2.69 -6.70
C PHE A 95 -15.79 2.42 -7.22
N SER A 96 -16.79 2.40 -6.34
CA SER A 96 -18.20 2.21 -6.75
C SER A 96 -18.68 3.36 -7.61
N LEU A 97 -18.39 4.61 -7.25
CA LEU A 97 -18.79 5.79 -8.04
C LEU A 97 -18.19 5.76 -9.44
N VAL A 98 -16.92 5.44 -9.58
CA VAL A 98 -16.25 5.35 -10.89
C VAL A 98 -16.78 4.20 -11.72
N ASN A 99 -17.03 3.04 -11.08
CA ASN A 99 -17.62 1.89 -11.75
C ASN A 99 -19.03 2.18 -12.26
N GLU A 100 -19.87 2.82 -11.46
CA GLU A 100 -21.22 3.24 -11.85
C GLU A 100 -21.19 4.22 -13.02
N TYR A 101 -20.32 5.23 -12.94
CA TYR A 101 -20.15 6.20 -14.01
C TYR A 101 -19.63 5.52 -15.29
N GLY A 102 -18.60 4.70 -15.22
CA GLY A 102 -18.09 3.94 -16.36
C GLY A 102 -19.19 3.09 -17.04
N ASN A 103 -19.95 2.37 -16.21
CA ASN A 103 -21.08 1.58 -16.70
C ASN A 103 -22.14 2.43 -17.42
N SER A 104 -22.45 3.63 -16.92
CA SER A 104 -23.44 4.54 -17.52
C SER A 104 -23.06 5.01 -18.90
N ILE A 105 -21.76 5.08 -19.21
CA ILE A 105 -21.21 5.49 -20.51
C ILE A 105 -20.71 4.29 -21.35
N GLY A 106 -21.02 3.07 -20.94
CA GLY A 106 -20.73 1.84 -21.70
C GLY A 106 -19.29 1.32 -21.55
N LEU A 107 -18.57 1.71 -20.49
CA LEU A 107 -17.22 1.23 -20.19
C LEU A 107 -17.24 0.18 -19.06
N ASP A 108 -16.25 -0.73 -19.09
CA ASP A 108 -15.92 -1.65 -18.00
C ASP A 108 -14.63 -1.17 -17.33
N VAL A 109 -14.73 -0.60 -16.12
CA VAL A 109 -13.60 -0.03 -15.41
C VAL A 109 -12.98 -1.09 -14.51
N LYS A 110 -11.65 -1.20 -14.55
CA LYS A 110 -10.84 -2.09 -13.73
C LYS A 110 -9.81 -1.29 -12.95
N HIS A 111 -9.59 -1.68 -11.70
CA HIS A 111 -8.68 -0.99 -10.79
C HIS A 111 -7.45 -1.85 -10.50
N TYR A 112 -6.28 -1.23 -10.49
CA TYR A 112 -4.99 -1.87 -10.23
C TYR A 112 -4.15 -1.00 -9.32
N ILE A 113 -3.28 -1.62 -8.52
CA ILE A 113 -2.22 -0.94 -7.78
C ILE A 113 -0.87 -1.19 -8.45
N ASN A 114 -0.04 -0.15 -8.52
CA ASN A 114 1.39 -0.22 -8.79
C ASN A 114 2.12 0.61 -7.73
N SER A 115 2.77 -0.06 -6.78
CA SER A 115 3.36 0.57 -5.60
C SER A 115 4.75 0.01 -5.30
N SER A 116 5.59 0.80 -4.65
CA SER A 116 6.86 0.36 -4.04
C SER A 116 6.69 -0.06 -2.57
N GLY A 117 5.46 -0.16 -2.09
CA GLY A 117 5.12 -0.62 -0.75
C GLY A 117 5.09 -2.15 -0.63
N LEU A 118 4.32 -2.65 0.32
CA LEU A 118 4.20 -4.07 0.62
C LEU A 118 2.80 -4.57 0.23
N LYS A 119 2.75 -5.51 -0.69
CA LYS A 119 1.51 -6.11 -1.19
C LYS A 119 0.61 -6.63 -0.05
N GLU A 120 1.19 -7.35 0.88
CA GLU A 120 0.47 -7.93 2.01
C GLU A 120 -0.18 -6.88 2.91
N MET A 121 0.43 -5.71 3.07
CA MET A 121 -0.20 -4.61 3.82
C MET A 121 -1.37 -4.03 3.05
N ILE A 122 -1.26 -3.85 1.73
CA ILE A 122 -2.35 -3.38 0.88
C ILE A 122 -3.50 -4.39 0.89
N GLU A 123 -3.21 -5.69 0.80
CA GLU A 123 -4.19 -6.78 0.91
C GLU A 123 -4.97 -6.78 2.24
N GLY A 124 -4.39 -6.24 3.30
CA GLY A 124 -5.03 -6.09 4.60
C GLY A 124 -5.99 -4.89 4.71
N THR A 125 -5.94 -3.95 3.76
CA THR A 125 -6.79 -2.75 3.78
C THR A 125 -8.24 -3.04 3.42
N PRO A 126 -9.20 -2.20 3.85
CA PRO A 126 -10.61 -2.41 3.53
C PRO A 126 -10.97 -2.22 2.05
N ILE A 127 -10.04 -1.76 1.22
CA ILE A 127 -10.24 -1.55 -0.22
C ILE A 127 -9.55 -2.61 -1.09
N ALA A 128 -8.90 -3.60 -0.49
CA ALA A 128 -8.11 -4.60 -1.22
C ALA A 128 -8.92 -5.33 -2.29
N GLN A 129 -10.18 -5.64 -2.03
CA GLN A 129 -11.08 -6.34 -2.96
C GLN A 129 -11.50 -5.50 -4.18
N GLU A 130 -11.24 -4.20 -4.18
CA GLU A 130 -11.57 -3.32 -5.31
C GLU A 130 -10.60 -3.50 -6.48
N PHE A 131 -9.43 -4.11 -6.26
CA PHE A 131 -8.37 -4.24 -7.25
C PHE A 131 -8.38 -5.60 -7.93
N GLU A 132 -8.30 -5.60 -9.27
CA GLU A 132 -8.08 -6.81 -10.07
C GLU A 132 -6.71 -7.43 -9.77
N ASN A 133 -5.70 -6.59 -9.56
CA ASN A 133 -4.37 -7.01 -9.11
C ASN A 133 -3.64 -5.90 -8.36
N ILE A 134 -2.72 -6.32 -7.49
CA ILE A 134 -1.84 -5.46 -6.70
C ILE A 134 -0.39 -5.83 -7.05
N TYR A 135 0.28 -4.91 -7.71
CA TYR A 135 1.70 -4.97 -8.02
C TYR A 135 2.44 -4.10 -7.02
N ALA A 136 3.03 -4.75 -6.00
CA ALA A 136 3.76 -4.07 -4.93
C ALA A 136 4.83 -5.00 -4.34
#